data_de09f6f44b880695636e9fc80008eae2
#
_entry.id   de09f6f44b880695636e9fc80008eae2
#
_cell.length_a   1.000
_cell.length_b   1.000
_cell.length_c   1.000
_cell.angle_alpha   90.00
_cell.angle_beta   90.00
_cell.angle_gamma   90.00
#
_symmetry.space_group_name_H-M   'P 1'
#
loop_
_entity.id
_entity.type
_entity.pdbx_description
1 polymer ?
#
loop_
_entity_poly.entity_id
_entity_poly.type
_entity_poly.pdbx_seq_one_letter_code
_entity_poly.pdbx_strand_id
1 'polypeptide(L)'
;QHYAAPNPELFGLAKGRNVIYLHLESLQQFIIDYKLKVGDQEYEVTPFLNSLYHSKSTFAFPIFFHQVKAGKTSDAETMIENSLFGLNQGSFMVQYGSSNTQQAAPYILSKHGGYTSAVFHGNSASFWNRNNTYKSWGYHYFFDQSYFSPATEENSFQYGLNDKIMFADSIQYLERLQQPFYAKFITVANHYPYTTSLIGDEIGFPLAETNDETINGYFATANYLDASIKSFFDYLK
;
A
#
# COMPACT_ATOMS: atom_id res chain seq x y z
N GLN A 1 12.61 15.31 23.77
CA GLN A 1 11.97 14.98 22.49
C GLN A 1 11.75 16.28 21.73
N HIS A 2 12.29 16.38 20.53
CA HIS A 2 12.10 17.53 19.65
C HIS A 2 10.96 17.20 18.69
N TYR A 3 9.77 17.69 18.96
CA TYR A 3 8.67 17.62 18.00
C TYR A 3 8.78 18.79 17.02
N ALA A 4 8.72 18.48 15.72
CA ALA A 4 8.59 19.53 14.73
C ALA A 4 7.23 20.22 14.87
N ALA A 5 7.21 21.55 14.81
CA ALA A 5 5.96 22.30 14.75
C ALA A 5 5.22 21.95 13.43
N PRO A 6 3.86 21.92 13.42
CA PRO A 6 3.11 21.79 12.21
C PRO A 6 3.50 22.88 11.19
N ASN A 7 3.63 22.50 9.92
CA ASN A 7 3.81 23.51 8.87
C ASN A 7 2.50 24.30 8.71
N PRO A 8 2.49 25.61 8.98
CA PRO A 8 1.26 26.41 8.96
C PRO A 8 0.61 26.50 7.57
N GLU A 9 1.39 26.34 6.49
CA GLU A 9 0.89 26.35 5.12
C GLU A 9 0.13 25.07 4.76
N LEU A 10 0.48 23.93 5.39
CA LEU A 10 -0.11 22.63 5.13
C LEU A 10 -1.15 22.24 6.17
N PHE A 11 -1.14 22.88 7.33
CA PHE A 11 -2.02 22.51 8.43
C PHE A 11 -3.50 22.71 8.06
N GLY A 12 -4.26 21.62 8.13
CA GLY A 12 -5.69 21.64 7.88
C GLY A 12 -6.12 21.57 6.40
N LEU A 13 -5.20 21.52 5.43
CA LEU A 13 -5.54 21.43 3.99
C LEU A 13 -6.46 20.25 3.65
N ALA A 14 -6.27 19.12 4.34
CA ALA A 14 -7.07 17.91 4.14
C ALA A 14 -8.25 17.79 5.12
N LYS A 15 -8.54 18.81 5.93
CA LYS A 15 -9.63 18.73 6.93
C LYS A 15 -10.98 18.48 6.24
N GLY A 16 -11.69 17.45 6.69
CA GLY A 16 -12.99 17.06 6.17
C GLY A 16 -12.96 16.41 4.77
N ARG A 17 -11.76 16.15 4.22
CA ARG A 17 -11.60 15.43 2.95
C ARG A 17 -11.51 13.94 3.21
N ASN A 18 -11.99 13.13 2.26
CA ASN A 18 -11.68 11.71 2.26
C ASN A 18 -10.19 11.49 2.04
N VAL A 19 -9.62 10.54 2.76
CA VAL A 19 -8.19 10.19 2.67
C VAL A 19 -8.08 8.74 2.23
N ILE A 20 -7.37 8.51 1.13
CA ILE A 20 -7.00 7.17 0.66
C ILE A 20 -5.49 7.03 0.82
N TYR A 21 -5.06 6.04 1.60
CA TYR A 21 -3.67 5.69 1.80
C TYR A 21 -3.35 4.39 1.06
N LEU A 22 -2.46 4.45 0.08
CA LEU A 22 -1.98 3.29 -0.66
C LEU A 22 -0.62 2.88 -0.11
N HIS A 23 -0.56 1.71 0.53
CA HIS A 23 0.69 1.09 0.97
C HIS A 23 1.19 0.18 -0.14
N LEU A 24 2.16 0.67 -0.92
CA LEU A 24 2.72 -0.03 -2.07
C LEU A 24 3.83 -0.97 -1.59
N GLU A 25 3.53 -2.27 -1.55
CA GLU A 25 4.45 -3.28 -1.06
C GLU A 25 5.73 -3.35 -1.92
N SER A 26 6.88 -3.34 -1.26
CA SER A 26 8.22 -3.51 -1.86
C SER A 26 8.60 -2.53 -2.98
N LEU A 27 7.81 -1.48 -3.23
CA LEU A 27 8.14 -0.48 -4.24
C LEU A 27 9.28 0.42 -3.75
N GLN A 28 10.34 0.51 -4.54
CA GLN A 28 11.55 1.26 -4.21
C GLN A 28 11.54 2.66 -4.85
N GLN A 29 12.10 3.66 -4.16
CA GLN A 29 12.14 5.05 -4.64
C GLN A 29 12.82 5.19 -6.02
N PHE A 30 13.84 4.40 -6.32
CA PHE A 30 14.59 4.50 -7.58
C PHE A 30 13.74 4.18 -8.82
N ILE A 31 12.59 3.51 -8.63
CA ILE A 31 11.73 3.09 -9.76
C ILE A 31 11.05 4.29 -10.44
N ILE A 32 10.92 5.40 -9.73
CA ILE A 32 10.35 6.63 -10.28
C ILE A 32 11.26 7.16 -11.39
N ASP A 33 10.70 7.41 -12.55
CA ASP A 33 11.38 7.81 -13.78
C ASP A 33 12.37 6.77 -14.34
N TYR A 34 12.38 5.55 -13.76
CA TYR A 34 13.26 4.51 -14.23
C TYR A 34 12.79 3.94 -15.57
N LYS A 35 13.74 3.80 -16.51
CA LYS A 35 13.53 3.16 -17.79
C LYS A 35 14.32 1.87 -17.84
N LEU A 36 13.62 0.76 -17.96
CA LEU A 36 14.24 -0.55 -18.16
C LEU A 36 14.69 -0.67 -19.62
N LYS A 37 15.97 -0.95 -19.84
CA LYS A 37 16.49 -1.26 -21.16
C LYS A 37 16.47 -2.77 -21.40
N VAL A 38 15.80 -3.21 -22.46
CA VAL A 38 15.77 -4.60 -22.92
C VAL A 38 16.09 -4.62 -24.42
N GLY A 39 17.20 -5.22 -24.80
CA GLY A 39 17.76 -5.07 -26.15
C GLY A 39 18.04 -3.61 -26.47
N ASP A 40 17.50 -3.12 -27.59
CA ASP A 40 17.64 -1.74 -28.05
C ASP A 40 16.49 -0.83 -27.66
N GLN A 41 15.52 -1.32 -26.85
CA GLN A 41 14.35 -0.57 -26.44
C GLN A 41 14.39 -0.18 -24.96
N GLU A 42 13.79 0.97 -24.66
CA GLU A 42 13.61 1.46 -23.30
C GLU A 42 12.12 1.45 -22.93
N TYR A 43 11.81 0.96 -21.74
CA TYR A 43 10.45 0.82 -21.22
C TYR A 43 10.34 1.59 -19.90
N GLU A 44 9.43 2.55 -19.85
CA GLU A 44 9.11 3.27 -18.60
C GLU A 44 8.38 2.32 -17.65
N VAL A 45 8.93 2.11 -16.45
CA VAL A 45 8.43 1.05 -15.55
C VAL A 45 7.15 1.48 -14.85
N THR A 46 7.05 2.72 -14.38
CA THR A 46 5.91 3.22 -13.60
C THR A 46 5.35 4.51 -14.19
N PRO A 47 4.79 4.48 -15.42
CA PRO A 47 4.37 5.70 -16.11
C PRO A 47 3.28 6.48 -15.38
N PHE A 48 2.34 5.80 -14.71
CA PHE A 48 1.28 6.46 -13.97
C PHE A 48 1.81 7.13 -12.69
N LEU A 49 2.60 6.42 -11.88
CA LEU A 49 3.22 7.00 -10.69
C LEU A 49 4.18 8.15 -11.03
N ASN A 50 4.91 8.05 -12.14
CA ASN A 50 5.75 9.15 -12.64
C ASN A 50 4.89 10.38 -12.95
N SER A 51 3.75 10.20 -13.61
CA SER A 51 2.82 11.29 -13.90
C SER A 51 2.26 11.96 -12.62
N LEU A 52 1.98 11.18 -11.60
CA LEU A 52 1.58 11.70 -10.29
C LEU A 52 2.73 12.43 -9.59
N TYR A 53 3.91 11.83 -9.60
CA TYR A 53 5.11 12.38 -8.95
C TYR A 53 5.46 13.78 -9.48
N HIS A 54 5.31 14.01 -10.78
CA HIS A 54 5.56 15.29 -11.42
C HIS A 54 4.35 16.23 -11.50
N SER A 55 3.21 15.80 -10.98
CA SER A 55 2.00 16.63 -10.99
C SER A 55 2.13 17.85 -10.07
N LYS A 56 1.63 19.00 -10.52
CA LYS A 56 1.59 20.24 -9.72
C LYS A 56 0.70 20.13 -8.47
N SER A 57 -0.17 19.13 -8.42
CA SER A 57 -1.07 18.86 -7.29
C SER A 57 -0.51 17.83 -6.31
N THR A 58 0.75 17.42 -6.48
CA THR A 58 1.39 16.38 -5.68
C THR A 58 2.54 16.95 -4.84
N PHE A 59 2.63 16.52 -3.59
CA PHE A 59 3.83 16.66 -2.77
C PHE A 59 4.68 15.40 -2.91
N ALA A 60 5.86 15.51 -3.50
CA ALA A 60 6.78 14.39 -3.71
C ALA A 60 8.00 14.52 -2.79
N PHE A 61 8.50 13.39 -2.29
CA PHE A 61 9.65 13.31 -1.40
C PHE A 61 10.75 12.50 -2.06
N PRO A 62 11.73 13.13 -2.72
CA PRO A 62 12.76 12.43 -3.50
C PRO A 62 13.78 11.68 -2.63
N ILE A 63 13.87 12.01 -1.35
CA ILE A 63 14.79 11.38 -0.40
C ILE A 63 13.95 10.72 0.69
N PHE A 64 13.52 9.49 0.42
CA PHE A 64 12.70 8.70 1.33
C PHE A 64 13.36 7.34 1.58
N PHE A 65 13.93 7.16 2.76
CA PHE A 65 14.62 5.93 3.13
C PHE A 65 13.71 5.03 3.97
N HIS A 66 13.76 3.72 3.72
CA HIS A 66 13.06 2.77 4.54
C HIS A 66 13.59 2.77 5.98
N GLN A 67 12.70 2.58 6.94
CA GLN A 67 13.02 2.53 8.37
C GLN A 67 12.54 1.21 9.02
N VAL A 68 12.08 0.28 8.20
CA VAL A 68 11.58 -1.02 8.69
C VAL A 68 12.73 -1.87 9.21
N LYS A 69 12.41 -2.74 10.16
CA LYS A 69 13.30 -3.73 10.76
C LYS A 69 12.74 -5.14 10.55
N ALA A 70 12.83 -6.00 11.57
CA ALA A 70 12.38 -7.38 11.49
C ALA A 70 10.88 -7.55 11.19
N GLY A 71 10.05 -6.57 11.54
CA GLY A 71 8.61 -6.57 11.26
C GLY A 71 8.22 -6.22 9.83
N LYS A 72 9.17 -5.79 8.98
CA LYS A 72 8.95 -5.53 7.54
C LYS A 72 7.70 -4.65 7.30
N THR A 73 6.72 -5.14 6.52
CA THR A 73 5.47 -4.43 6.22
C THR A 73 4.73 -3.99 7.49
N SER A 74 4.68 -4.84 8.52
CA SER A 74 4.03 -4.47 9.79
C SER A 74 4.73 -3.35 10.54
N ASP A 75 6.05 -3.18 10.37
CA ASP A 75 6.78 -2.04 10.92
C ASP A 75 6.41 -0.75 10.17
N ALA A 76 6.31 -0.81 8.83
CA ALA A 76 5.89 0.34 8.03
C ALA A 76 4.48 0.79 8.42
N GLU A 77 3.55 -0.14 8.61
CA GLU A 77 2.22 0.15 9.11
C GLU A 77 2.26 0.80 10.52
N THR A 78 3.07 0.24 11.42
CA THR A 78 3.22 0.79 12.78
C THR A 78 3.78 2.21 12.77
N MET A 79 4.74 2.50 11.91
CA MET A 79 5.31 3.84 11.77
C MET A 79 4.29 4.86 11.28
N ILE A 80 3.57 4.54 10.24
CA ILE A 80 2.58 5.45 9.63
C ILE A 80 1.41 5.70 10.58
N GLU A 81 0.90 4.65 11.22
CA GLU A 81 -0.31 4.76 12.06
C GLU A 81 -0.02 5.31 13.45
N ASN A 82 1.15 5.05 14.00
CA ASN A 82 1.46 5.37 15.42
C ASN A 82 2.68 6.26 15.60
N SER A 83 3.40 6.60 14.54
CA SER A 83 4.69 7.33 14.62
C SER A 83 5.73 6.62 15.51
N LEU A 84 5.72 5.28 15.53
CA LEU A 84 6.62 4.44 16.31
C LEU A 84 7.52 3.62 15.38
N PHE A 85 8.82 3.59 15.69
CA PHE A 85 9.74 2.72 14.96
C PHE A 85 9.52 1.25 15.29
N GLY A 86 9.84 0.37 14.33
CA GLY A 86 9.79 -1.07 14.50
C GLY A 86 10.74 -1.57 15.60
N LEU A 87 10.40 -2.73 16.16
CA LEU A 87 11.19 -3.41 17.19
C LEU A 87 12.50 -3.94 16.60
N ASN A 88 13.52 -4.10 17.44
CA ASN A 88 14.78 -4.71 17.02
C ASN A 88 14.63 -6.18 16.63
N GLN A 89 13.64 -6.87 17.23
CA GLN A 89 13.31 -8.27 16.94
C GLN A 89 11.79 -8.44 16.85
N GLY A 90 11.33 -9.19 15.84
CA GLY A 90 9.93 -9.48 15.60
C GLY A 90 9.12 -8.27 15.15
N SER A 91 7.81 -8.37 15.23
CA SER A 91 6.85 -7.35 14.82
C SER A 91 6.11 -6.78 16.02
N PHE A 92 5.97 -5.47 16.08
CA PHE A 92 5.14 -4.79 17.08
C PHE A 92 3.68 -5.27 17.02
N MET A 93 3.13 -5.41 15.82
CA MET A 93 1.74 -5.86 15.63
C MET A 93 1.49 -7.25 16.22
N VAL A 94 2.46 -8.17 16.06
CA VAL A 94 2.36 -9.54 16.58
C VAL A 94 2.53 -9.57 18.10
N GLN A 95 3.52 -8.84 18.63
CA GLN A 95 3.89 -8.91 20.04
C GLN A 95 3.02 -8.03 20.94
N TYR A 96 2.63 -6.86 20.47
CA TYR A 96 2.00 -5.82 21.29
C TYR A 96 0.74 -5.21 20.67
N GLY A 97 0.42 -5.50 19.42
CA GLY A 97 -0.65 -4.83 18.68
C GLY A 97 -2.03 -4.94 19.33
N SER A 98 -2.31 -6.06 19.99
CA SER A 98 -3.61 -6.29 20.67
C SER A 98 -3.57 -6.14 22.19
N SER A 99 -2.38 -6.02 22.79
CA SER A 99 -2.21 -5.97 24.25
C SER A 99 -1.99 -4.57 24.82
N ASN A 100 -1.78 -3.58 23.95
CA ASN A 100 -1.54 -2.20 24.34
C ASN A 100 -2.57 -1.25 23.74
N THR A 101 -2.90 -0.20 24.45
CA THR A 101 -3.72 0.89 23.91
C THR A 101 -2.83 1.83 23.11
N GLN A 102 -3.14 2.01 21.83
CA GLN A 102 -2.46 2.96 20.97
C GLN A 102 -3.42 4.06 20.51
N GLN A 103 -2.89 5.26 20.38
CA GLN A 103 -3.59 6.38 19.75
C GLN A 103 -3.16 6.44 18.27
N ALA A 104 -3.55 5.42 17.50
CA ALA A 104 -3.25 5.33 16.09
C ALA A 104 -4.04 6.35 15.26
N ALA A 105 -3.58 6.62 14.03
CA ALA A 105 -4.21 7.57 13.13
C ALA A 105 -5.73 7.35 12.96
N PRO A 106 -6.26 6.13 12.72
CA PRO A 106 -7.70 5.92 12.59
C PRO A 106 -8.47 6.28 13.87
N TYR A 107 -7.93 5.96 15.05
CA TYR A 107 -8.55 6.37 16.32
C TYR A 107 -8.59 7.90 16.47
N ILE A 108 -7.48 8.59 16.18
CA ILE A 108 -7.41 10.05 16.27
C ILE A 108 -8.37 10.72 15.30
N LEU A 109 -8.38 10.27 14.05
CA LEU A 109 -9.25 10.79 12.99
C LEU A 109 -10.74 10.58 13.32
N SER A 110 -11.09 9.40 13.83
CA SER A 110 -12.45 9.11 14.25
C SER A 110 -12.87 10.02 15.41
N LYS A 111 -12.08 10.07 16.48
CA LYS A 111 -12.42 10.79 17.71
C LYS A 111 -12.49 12.31 17.54
N HIS A 112 -11.61 12.87 16.73
CA HIS A 112 -11.47 14.33 16.60
C HIS A 112 -11.98 14.89 15.28
N GLY A 113 -12.17 14.05 14.26
CA GLY A 113 -12.60 14.46 12.93
C GLY A 113 -13.89 13.80 12.44
N GLY A 114 -14.44 12.84 13.18
CA GLY A 114 -15.63 12.10 12.78
C GLY A 114 -15.42 11.17 11.57
N TYR A 115 -14.17 10.77 11.30
CA TYR A 115 -13.84 9.89 10.17
C TYR A 115 -14.29 8.45 10.42
N THR A 116 -14.88 7.87 9.40
CA THR A 116 -14.98 6.40 9.28
C THR A 116 -13.67 5.87 8.73
N SER A 117 -13.19 4.72 9.23
CA SER A 117 -11.93 4.16 8.78
C SER A 117 -12.05 2.70 8.34
N ALA A 118 -11.36 2.36 7.25
CA ALA A 118 -11.37 1.03 6.67
C ALA A 118 -9.97 0.61 6.17
N VAL A 119 -9.68 -0.69 6.23
CA VAL A 119 -8.52 -1.30 5.60
C VAL A 119 -8.99 -2.29 4.54
N PHE A 120 -8.28 -2.34 3.41
CA PHE A 120 -8.49 -3.26 2.30
C PHE A 120 -7.20 -4.00 2.02
N HIS A 121 -7.24 -5.34 2.03
CA HIS A 121 -6.05 -6.16 1.81
C HIS A 121 -6.42 -7.54 1.27
N GLY A 122 -5.84 -7.91 0.15
CA GLY A 122 -6.12 -9.18 -0.53
C GLY A 122 -5.59 -10.43 0.17
N ASN A 123 -5.11 -10.34 1.41
CA ASN A 123 -4.60 -11.47 2.21
C ASN A 123 -5.50 -11.72 3.43
N SER A 124 -5.23 -12.83 4.13
CA SER A 124 -5.91 -13.21 5.37
C SER A 124 -5.75 -12.16 6.47
N ALA A 125 -6.85 -11.89 7.18
CA ALA A 125 -6.87 -10.97 8.31
C ALA A 125 -5.93 -11.36 9.45
N SER A 126 -5.60 -12.64 9.61
CA SER A 126 -4.72 -13.12 10.67
C SER A 126 -3.24 -12.87 10.42
N PHE A 127 -2.85 -12.64 9.16
CA PHE A 127 -1.44 -12.39 8.82
C PHE A 127 -0.94 -11.12 9.51
N TRP A 128 0.23 -11.17 10.14
CA TRP A 128 0.77 -10.11 11.02
C TRP A 128 -0.15 -9.73 12.19
N ASN A 129 -1.11 -10.58 12.60
CA ASN A 129 -2.06 -10.26 13.67
C ASN A 129 -2.93 -9.02 13.36
N ARG A 130 -3.16 -8.72 12.08
CA ARG A 130 -3.86 -7.51 11.63
C ARG A 130 -5.28 -7.40 12.18
N ASN A 131 -6.02 -8.52 12.19
CA ASN A 131 -7.40 -8.56 12.69
C ASN A 131 -7.55 -8.03 14.13
N ASN A 132 -6.60 -8.32 15.01
CA ASN A 132 -6.63 -7.84 16.39
C ASN A 132 -6.02 -6.44 16.51
N THR A 133 -4.91 -6.21 15.81
CA THR A 133 -4.20 -4.93 15.85
C THR A 133 -5.05 -3.79 15.30
N TYR A 134 -5.74 -3.97 14.18
CA TYR A 134 -6.59 -2.92 13.60
C TYR A 134 -7.77 -2.56 14.48
N LYS A 135 -8.36 -3.53 15.18
CA LYS A 135 -9.36 -3.25 16.21
C LYS A 135 -8.80 -2.37 17.34
N SER A 136 -7.60 -2.72 17.82
CA SER A 136 -6.89 -1.95 18.86
C SER A 136 -6.52 -0.53 18.39
N TRP A 137 -6.23 -0.36 17.10
CA TRP A 137 -5.92 0.94 16.49
C TRP A 137 -7.16 1.79 16.17
N GLY A 138 -8.36 1.23 16.32
CA GLY A 138 -9.62 1.95 16.14
C GLY A 138 -10.13 2.00 14.70
N TYR A 139 -9.70 1.07 13.84
CA TYR A 139 -10.33 0.89 12.54
C TYR A 139 -11.76 0.37 12.69
N HIS A 140 -12.69 0.93 11.95
CA HIS A 140 -14.09 0.50 11.96
C HIS A 140 -14.31 -0.77 11.13
N TYR A 141 -13.59 -0.88 10.00
CA TYR A 141 -13.73 -1.99 9.07
C TYR A 141 -12.38 -2.53 8.62
N PHE A 142 -12.32 -3.85 8.44
CA PHE A 142 -11.21 -4.52 7.78
C PHE A 142 -11.77 -5.50 6.75
N PHE A 143 -11.61 -5.16 5.47
CA PHE A 143 -11.98 -5.98 4.34
C PHE A 143 -10.74 -6.78 3.92
N ASP A 144 -10.68 -8.02 4.38
CA ASP A 144 -9.62 -8.97 4.02
C ASP A 144 -10.03 -9.80 2.79
N GLN A 145 -9.22 -10.77 2.40
CA GLN A 145 -9.48 -11.60 1.22
C GLN A 145 -10.87 -12.26 1.19
N SER A 146 -11.52 -12.48 2.32
CA SER A 146 -12.84 -13.10 2.39
C SER A 146 -13.99 -12.23 1.89
N TYR A 147 -13.75 -10.95 1.70
CA TYR A 147 -14.72 -9.97 1.18
C TYR A 147 -14.63 -9.78 -0.33
N PHE A 148 -13.63 -10.34 -0.98
CA PHE A 148 -13.34 -10.17 -2.40
C PHE A 148 -13.63 -11.43 -3.20
N SER A 149 -13.44 -11.36 -4.50
CA SER A 149 -13.49 -12.52 -5.39
C SER A 149 -12.63 -13.66 -4.84
N PRO A 150 -13.09 -14.91 -4.91
CA PRO A 150 -12.35 -16.04 -4.39
C PRO A 150 -10.94 -16.11 -4.97
N ALA A 151 -9.95 -16.25 -4.09
CA ALA A 151 -8.57 -16.41 -4.49
C ALA A 151 -8.34 -17.79 -5.14
N THR A 152 -7.73 -17.81 -6.32
CA THR A 152 -7.35 -19.02 -7.07
C THR A 152 -5.87 -18.96 -7.42
N GLU A 153 -5.33 -20.04 -7.96
CA GLU A 153 -3.94 -20.05 -8.46
C GLU A 153 -3.75 -19.09 -9.66
N GLU A 154 -4.82 -18.75 -10.37
CA GLU A 154 -4.77 -17.89 -11.55
C GLU A 154 -4.85 -16.39 -11.23
N ASN A 155 -5.42 -16.03 -10.09
CA ASN A 155 -5.68 -14.62 -9.72
C ASN A 155 -5.01 -14.16 -8.42
N SER A 156 -4.16 -15.01 -7.83
CA SER A 156 -3.53 -14.72 -6.54
C SER A 156 -2.03 -14.91 -6.59
N PHE A 157 -1.32 -14.03 -5.89
CA PHE A 157 0.09 -14.21 -5.59
C PHE A 157 0.25 -15.03 -4.31
N GLN A 158 1.48 -15.44 -3.99
CA GLN A 158 1.80 -16.16 -2.76
C GLN A 158 1.22 -15.53 -1.49
N TYR A 159 1.02 -14.20 -1.50
CA TYR A 159 0.58 -13.42 -0.34
C TYR A 159 -0.83 -12.85 -0.48
N GLY A 160 -1.62 -13.27 -1.45
CA GLY A 160 -3.01 -12.89 -1.57
C GLY A 160 -3.49 -12.60 -2.99
N LEU A 161 -4.75 -12.16 -3.08
CA LEU A 161 -5.42 -11.77 -4.31
C LEU A 161 -4.65 -10.64 -5.01
N ASN A 162 -4.58 -10.68 -6.34
CA ASN A 162 -3.88 -9.64 -7.09
C ASN A 162 -4.51 -8.24 -6.92
N ASP A 163 -3.68 -7.21 -7.02
CA ASP A 163 -4.08 -5.85 -6.66
C ASP A 163 -5.16 -5.27 -7.59
N LYS A 164 -5.16 -5.63 -8.87
CA LYS A 164 -6.17 -5.15 -9.82
C LYS A 164 -7.57 -5.61 -9.43
N ILE A 165 -7.71 -6.87 -9.04
CA ILE A 165 -8.98 -7.42 -8.57
C ILE A 165 -9.34 -6.86 -7.19
N MET A 166 -8.40 -6.82 -6.26
CA MET A 166 -8.62 -6.24 -4.92
C MET A 166 -9.13 -4.79 -5.02
N PHE A 167 -8.53 -3.96 -5.86
CA PHE A 167 -9.00 -2.59 -6.06
C PHE A 167 -10.41 -2.55 -6.65
N ALA A 168 -10.69 -3.32 -7.72
CA ALA A 168 -11.99 -3.35 -8.36
C ALA A 168 -13.09 -3.80 -7.39
N ASP A 169 -12.86 -4.89 -6.67
CA ASP A 169 -13.82 -5.44 -5.70
C ASP A 169 -14.04 -4.52 -4.50
N SER A 170 -13.05 -3.71 -4.16
CA SER A 170 -13.13 -2.77 -3.02
C SER A 170 -14.09 -1.61 -3.27
N ILE A 171 -14.36 -1.24 -4.51
CA ILE A 171 -15.18 -0.07 -4.85
C ILE A 171 -16.56 -0.14 -4.20
N GLN A 172 -17.23 -1.28 -4.27
CA GLN A 172 -18.56 -1.47 -3.67
C GLN A 172 -18.61 -1.20 -2.17
N TYR A 173 -17.50 -1.40 -1.46
CA TYR A 173 -17.38 -1.12 -0.02
C TYR A 173 -16.96 0.33 0.22
N LEU A 174 -16.02 0.84 -0.57
CA LEU A 174 -15.51 2.20 -0.47
C LEU A 174 -16.64 3.23 -0.66
N GLU A 175 -17.52 3.03 -1.65
CA GLU A 175 -18.67 3.89 -1.94
C GLU A 175 -19.69 3.95 -0.80
N ARG A 176 -19.72 2.94 0.06
CA ARG A 176 -20.64 2.86 1.20
C ARG A 176 -20.07 3.40 2.49
N LEU A 177 -18.80 3.78 2.53
CA LEU A 177 -18.21 4.37 3.72
C LEU A 177 -18.84 5.74 4.01
N GLN A 178 -19.21 5.96 5.26
CA GLN A 178 -19.65 7.29 5.70
C GLN A 178 -18.48 8.29 5.59
N GLN A 179 -18.73 9.42 4.95
CA GLN A 179 -17.74 10.47 4.79
C GLN A 179 -17.73 11.43 6.00
N PRO A 180 -16.57 12.05 6.31
CA PRO A 180 -15.29 11.78 5.70
C PRO A 180 -14.74 10.41 6.11
N PHE A 181 -13.96 9.78 5.22
CA PHE A 181 -13.35 8.49 5.53
C PHE A 181 -11.82 8.51 5.39
N TYR A 182 -11.20 7.58 6.10
CA TYR A 182 -9.80 7.19 5.98
C TYR A 182 -9.73 5.73 5.53
N ALA A 183 -9.35 5.48 4.28
CA ALA A 183 -9.27 4.16 3.68
C ALA A 183 -7.82 3.79 3.38
N LYS A 184 -7.33 2.69 3.94
CA LYS A 184 -5.99 2.16 3.68
C LYS A 184 -6.08 0.92 2.80
N PHE A 185 -5.25 0.89 1.76
CA PHE A 185 -5.07 -0.26 0.88
C PHE A 185 -3.64 -0.78 1.00
N ILE A 186 -3.48 -2.10 1.09
CA ILE A 186 -2.16 -2.74 1.15
C ILE A 186 -2.07 -3.69 -0.03
N THR A 187 -1.11 -3.45 -0.92
CA THR A 187 -0.89 -4.21 -2.15
C THR A 187 -0.05 -5.45 -1.91
N VAL A 188 -0.06 -6.40 -2.85
CA VAL A 188 0.70 -7.65 -2.80
C VAL A 188 1.46 -7.98 -4.08
N ALA A 189 1.06 -7.41 -5.23
CA ALA A 189 1.57 -7.84 -6.53
C ALA A 189 3.10 -7.66 -6.68
N ASN A 190 3.67 -6.62 -6.08
CA ASN A 190 5.11 -6.36 -6.12
C ASN A 190 5.85 -6.95 -4.91
N HIS A 191 5.33 -8.02 -4.29
CA HIS A 191 6.01 -8.69 -3.17
C HIS A 191 7.11 -9.63 -3.67
N TYR A 192 8.23 -9.68 -2.93
CA TYR A 192 9.28 -10.68 -3.16
C TYR A 192 8.67 -12.11 -3.14
N PRO A 193 9.03 -13.01 -4.02
CA PRO A 193 10.14 -13.01 -4.99
C PRO A 193 9.81 -12.41 -6.38
N TYR A 194 8.80 -11.54 -6.51
CA TYR A 194 8.41 -10.84 -7.74
C TYR A 194 7.98 -11.81 -8.85
N THR A 195 7.13 -12.76 -8.50
CA THR A 195 6.67 -13.82 -9.39
C THR A 195 5.76 -13.25 -10.48
N THR A 196 6.10 -13.54 -11.74
CA THR A 196 5.36 -13.03 -12.91
C THR A 196 4.39 -14.05 -13.51
N SER A 197 4.40 -15.30 -13.04
CA SER A 197 3.59 -16.40 -13.60
C SER A 197 2.08 -16.17 -13.56
N LEU A 198 1.59 -15.34 -12.63
CA LEU A 198 0.16 -15.06 -12.45
C LEU A 198 -0.31 -13.78 -13.13
N ILE A 199 0.62 -13.01 -13.64
CA ILE A 199 0.34 -11.75 -14.33
C ILE A 199 0.62 -11.87 -15.83
N GLY A 200 1.23 -12.95 -16.25
CA GLY A 200 1.39 -13.46 -17.58
C GLY A 200 1.28 -12.45 -18.71
N ASP A 201 0.50 -12.77 -19.70
CA ASP A 201 0.27 -11.95 -20.90
C ASP A 201 -0.47 -10.62 -20.60
N GLU A 202 -1.08 -10.46 -19.42
CA GLU A 202 -1.77 -9.22 -19.05
C GLU A 202 -0.81 -8.02 -18.87
N ILE A 203 0.45 -8.26 -18.53
CA ILE A 203 1.37 -7.16 -18.27
C ILE A 203 1.81 -6.48 -19.55
N GLY A 204 2.09 -7.23 -20.60
CA GLY A 204 2.66 -6.68 -21.83
C GLY A 204 4.00 -5.95 -21.62
N PHE A 205 4.62 -6.09 -20.45
CA PHE A 205 5.87 -5.46 -20.04
C PHE A 205 7.01 -6.48 -20.04
N PRO A 206 8.17 -6.18 -20.63
CA PRO A 206 9.26 -7.16 -20.75
C PRO A 206 9.91 -7.44 -19.40
N LEU A 207 10.43 -8.65 -19.23
CA LEU A 207 11.31 -8.98 -18.12
C LEU A 207 12.69 -8.35 -18.34
N ALA A 208 13.35 -7.98 -17.26
CA ALA A 208 14.75 -7.60 -17.35
C ALA A 208 15.62 -8.82 -17.70
N GLU A 209 16.71 -8.59 -18.40
CA GLU A 209 17.64 -9.63 -18.86
C GLU A 209 18.89 -9.64 -17.98
N THR A 210 18.73 -10.03 -16.70
CA THR A 210 19.84 -10.20 -15.77
C THR A 210 20.05 -11.69 -15.46
N ASN A 211 21.12 -12.01 -14.75
CA ASN A 211 21.37 -13.39 -14.27
C ASN A 211 20.58 -13.74 -12.99
N ASP A 212 19.64 -12.89 -12.57
CA ASP A 212 18.83 -13.05 -11.37
C ASP A 212 17.34 -12.94 -11.72
N GLU A 213 16.62 -14.05 -11.64
CA GLU A 213 15.19 -14.11 -11.95
C GLU A 213 14.35 -13.19 -11.06
N THR A 214 14.79 -12.96 -9.82
CA THR A 214 14.12 -12.05 -8.88
C THR A 214 14.17 -10.61 -9.39
N ILE A 215 15.35 -10.18 -9.84
CA ILE A 215 15.52 -8.85 -10.43
C ILE A 215 14.74 -8.74 -11.73
N ASN A 216 14.74 -9.80 -12.55
CA ASN A 216 14.01 -9.80 -13.82
C ASN A 216 12.51 -9.60 -13.61
N GLY A 217 11.93 -10.21 -12.55
CA GLY A 217 10.51 -10.08 -12.21
C GLY A 217 10.15 -8.74 -11.58
N TYR A 218 11.07 -8.08 -10.87
CA TYR A 218 10.79 -6.86 -10.11
C TYR A 218 10.17 -5.74 -10.94
N PHE A 219 10.74 -5.46 -12.11
CA PHE A 219 10.25 -4.37 -12.95
C PHE A 219 8.88 -4.67 -13.56
N ALA A 220 8.63 -5.91 -13.93
CA ALA A 220 7.35 -6.34 -14.47
C ALA A 220 6.25 -6.28 -13.41
N THR A 221 6.51 -6.73 -12.18
CA THR A 221 5.54 -6.63 -11.10
C THR A 221 5.30 -5.19 -10.64
N ALA A 222 6.32 -4.33 -10.69
CA ALA A 222 6.17 -2.91 -10.42
C ALA A 222 5.31 -2.21 -11.50
N ASN A 223 5.48 -2.55 -12.77
CA ASN A 223 4.63 -2.05 -13.85
C ASN A 223 3.18 -2.52 -13.71
N TYR A 224 2.96 -3.78 -13.36
CA TYR A 224 1.62 -4.29 -13.08
C TYR A 224 0.94 -3.55 -11.92
N LEU A 225 1.67 -3.30 -10.84
CA LEU A 225 1.18 -2.51 -9.71
C LEU A 225 0.81 -1.09 -10.15
N ASP A 226 1.66 -0.43 -10.94
CA ASP A 226 1.40 0.91 -11.50
C ASP A 226 0.11 0.95 -12.33
N ALA A 227 -0.08 -0.03 -13.22
CA ALA A 227 -1.29 -0.17 -14.02
C ALA A 227 -2.55 -0.43 -13.16
N SER A 228 -2.40 -1.22 -12.08
CA SER A 228 -3.49 -1.51 -11.14
C SER A 228 -3.92 -0.24 -10.39
N ILE A 229 -2.95 0.56 -9.94
CA ILE A 229 -3.21 1.85 -9.29
C ILE A 229 -3.87 2.82 -10.27
N LYS A 230 -3.40 2.89 -11.51
CA LYS A 230 -4.03 3.71 -12.55
C LYS A 230 -5.50 3.35 -12.72
N SER A 231 -5.82 2.07 -12.85
CA SER A 231 -7.19 1.60 -12.98
C SER A 231 -8.04 2.01 -11.76
N PHE A 232 -7.50 1.90 -10.56
CA PHE A 232 -8.19 2.35 -9.34
C PHE A 232 -8.47 3.85 -9.36
N PHE A 233 -7.51 4.68 -9.78
CA PHE A 233 -7.72 6.13 -9.92
C PHE A 233 -8.78 6.48 -10.97
N ASP A 234 -8.90 5.68 -12.02
CA ASP A 234 -9.93 5.88 -13.04
C ASP A 234 -11.35 5.59 -12.49
N TYR A 235 -11.49 4.73 -11.49
CA TYR A 235 -12.75 4.56 -10.73
C TYR A 235 -13.08 5.72 -9.80
N LEU A 236 -12.07 6.44 -9.31
CA LEU A 236 -12.28 7.53 -8.34
C LEU A 236 -12.66 8.88 -8.99
N LYS A 237 -12.63 8.97 -10.32
CA LYS A 237 -13.01 10.17 -11.11
C LYS A 237 -14.51 10.23 -11.32
#